data_48512a7b27f2ee34937f9132ff7e4674
#
_entry.id   48512a7b27f2ee34937f9132ff7e4674
#
_cell.length_a   1.000
_cell.length_b   1.000
_cell.length_c   1.000
_cell.angle_alpha   90.00
_cell.angle_beta   90.00
_cell.angle_gamma   90.00
#
_symmetry.space_group_name_H-M   'P 1'
#
loop_
_entity.id
_entity.type
_entity.pdbx_description
1 polymer ?
#
loop_
_entity_poly.entity_id
_entity_poly.type
_entity_poly.pdbx_seq_one_letter_code
_entity_poly.pdbx_strand_id
1 'polypeptide(L)'
;MSSRVEPDVPVPDEHHQLYSIPAIGGIGCLERWHLREGLELNWTKTKMSTPFVMDVDVHYPHLEISYTLSGHGCWETSANAGQYELAAGVSTLISIRDSKLHAEMSHREPMHHMELRFDLRQFQTMLPAMDRIHERAVFCTQIADAPIITQLVEQMRRCPYTGALKRMYLEGKALELLAFHLDGLDQEERRKQATSKLTRYDMDCLHEAKSILARDWKEPPSLLGLARLTGLNDYKLKLGFKELFGTTVYGYVREQRMTEARKLLEQGKANVSETAFIVGYQNVSHFAKVFRKTYGYNPSELVKQATGRSL
;
A
#
# COMPACT_ATOMS: atom_id res chain seq x y z
N MET A 1 45.74 -38.23 -9.17
CA MET A 1 45.48 -36.99 -9.94
C MET A 1 44.19 -36.36 -9.39
N SER A 2 44.36 -35.39 -8.53
CA SER A 2 43.25 -34.72 -7.87
C SER A 2 42.96 -33.45 -8.64
N SER A 3 41.81 -33.42 -9.36
CA SER A 3 41.32 -32.24 -10.03
C SER A 3 40.74 -31.28 -8.97
N ARG A 4 41.48 -30.22 -8.68
CA ARG A 4 40.93 -29.06 -7.96
C ARG A 4 39.87 -28.42 -8.86
N VAL A 5 38.62 -28.47 -8.44
CA VAL A 5 37.55 -27.61 -8.96
C VAL A 5 37.86 -26.23 -8.37
N GLU A 6 38.32 -25.29 -9.19
CA GLU A 6 38.36 -23.88 -8.83
C GLU A 6 36.93 -23.40 -8.64
N PRO A 7 36.66 -22.61 -7.59
CA PRO A 7 35.33 -22.01 -7.44
C PRO A 7 35.11 -21.05 -8.60
N ASP A 8 34.00 -21.24 -9.28
CA ASP A 8 33.48 -20.39 -10.35
C ASP A 8 33.40 -18.95 -9.80
N VAL A 9 34.37 -18.11 -10.14
CA VAL A 9 34.30 -16.68 -9.87
C VAL A 9 33.22 -16.12 -10.78
N PRO A 10 32.11 -15.58 -10.25
CA PRO A 10 31.08 -15.04 -11.11
C PRO A 10 31.69 -13.96 -12.00
N VAL A 11 31.53 -14.09 -13.32
CA VAL A 11 31.88 -13.03 -14.27
C VAL A 11 31.13 -11.76 -13.81
N PRO A 12 31.80 -10.61 -13.62
CA PRO A 12 31.13 -9.39 -13.23
C PRO A 12 30.05 -9.06 -14.28
N ASP A 13 28.78 -9.14 -13.90
CA ASP A 13 27.68 -8.69 -14.74
C ASP A 13 27.70 -7.15 -14.69
N GLU A 14 27.98 -6.50 -15.81
CA GLU A 14 28.02 -5.02 -15.90
C GLU A 14 26.70 -4.35 -15.45
N HIS A 15 25.62 -5.12 -15.41
CA HIS A 15 24.30 -4.69 -14.96
C HIS A 15 23.99 -5.01 -13.49
N HIS A 16 24.89 -5.73 -12.80
CA HIS A 16 24.73 -6.12 -11.40
C HIS A 16 25.98 -5.79 -10.60
N GLN A 17 25.81 -5.00 -9.56
CA GLN A 17 26.89 -4.55 -8.70
C GLN A 17 26.54 -4.81 -7.24
N LEU A 18 27.49 -5.33 -6.50
CA LEU A 18 27.39 -5.56 -5.05
C LEU A 18 28.41 -4.71 -4.33
N TYR A 19 27.95 -3.84 -3.46
CA TYR A 19 28.80 -2.96 -2.66
C TYR A 19 28.70 -3.37 -1.18
N SER A 20 29.83 -3.52 -0.54
CA SER A 20 29.88 -3.50 0.92
C SER A 20 29.71 -2.07 1.39
N ILE A 21 28.81 -1.84 2.30
CA ILE A 21 28.65 -0.55 2.97
C ILE A 21 29.49 -0.64 4.25
N PRO A 22 30.69 -0.06 4.27
CA PRO A 22 31.48 0.07 5.50
C PRO A 22 30.79 1.15 6.34
N ALA A 23 29.75 0.78 7.04
CA ALA A 23 29.05 1.71 7.90
C ALA A 23 29.89 1.97 9.14
N ILE A 24 30.08 3.23 9.51
CA ILE A 24 30.57 3.63 10.82
C ILE A 24 29.58 3.06 11.85
N GLY A 25 30.01 1.98 12.55
CA GLY A 25 29.18 1.32 13.57
C GLY A 25 28.18 0.27 13.06
N GLY A 26 28.45 -0.42 11.92
CA GLY A 26 27.59 -1.51 11.44
C GLY A 26 28.16 -2.30 10.27
N ILE A 27 27.37 -3.23 9.76
CA ILE A 27 27.64 -3.99 8.54
C ILE A 27 26.47 -3.85 7.58
N GLY A 28 26.75 -3.81 6.28
CA GLY A 28 25.71 -3.73 5.28
C GLY A 28 26.18 -4.06 3.89
N CYS A 29 25.23 -4.28 3.00
CA CYS A 29 25.46 -4.43 1.58
C CYS A 29 24.37 -3.70 0.79
N LEU A 30 24.77 -3.18 -0.36
CA LEU A 30 23.90 -2.62 -1.38
C LEU A 30 24.06 -3.48 -2.64
N GLU A 31 22.99 -4.08 -3.09
CA GLU A 31 22.89 -4.81 -4.35
C GLU A 31 22.17 -3.89 -5.35
N ARG A 32 22.86 -3.50 -6.43
CA ARG A 32 22.36 -2.63 -7.48
C ARG A 32 22.19 -3.39 -8.78
N TRP A 33 21.02 -3.21 -9.41
CA TRP A 33 20.69 -3.73 -10.73
C TRP A 33 20.37 -2.56 -11.67
N HIS A 34 21.14 -2.45 -12.75
CA HIS A 34 20.78 -1.59 -13.89
C HIS A 34 19.83 -2.38 -14.80
N LEU A 35 18.53 -2.16 -14.67
CA LEU A 35 17.52 -2.92 -15.39
C LEU A 35 17.48 -2.51 -16.86
N ARG A 36 17.50 -1.21 -17.12
CA ARG A 36 17.71 -0.57 -18.42
C ARG A 36 18.19 0.86 -18.23
N GLU A 37 18.46 1.59 -19.34
CA GLU A 37 18.77 3.01 -19.26
C GLU A 37 17.65 3.78 -18.53
N GLY A 38 18.04 4.52 -17.49
CA GLY A 38 17.12 5.30 -16.65
C GLY A 38 16.29 4.50 -15.66
N LEU A 39 16.54 3.19 -15.46
CA LEU A 39 15.84 2.37 -14.45
C LEU A 39 16.82 1.52 -13.66
N GLU A 40 16.88 1.79 -12.36
CA GLU A 40 17.72 1.07 -11.40
C GLU A 40 16.89 0.48 -10.26
N LEU A 41 17.32 -0.68 -9.80
CA LEU A 41 16.80 -1.33 -8.59
C LEU A 41 17.94 -1.50 -7.59
N ASN A 42 17.73 -1.00 -6.39
CA ASN A 42 18.65 -1.14 -5.27
C ASN A 42 18.02 -1.95 -4.14
N TRP A 43 18.76 -2.93 -3.64
CA TRP A 43 18.43 -3.65 -2.41
C TRP A 43 19.47 -3.31 -1.35
N THR A 44 19.03 -2.74 -0.25
CA THR A 44 19.88 -2.38 0.88
C THR A 44 19.59 -3.29 2.06
N LYS A 45 20.66 -3.88 2.61
CA LYS A 45 20.63 -4.65 3.86
C LYS A 45 21.65 -4.07 4.80
N THR A 46 21.21 -3.58 5.94
CA THR A 46 22.12 -3.03 6.96
C THR A 46 21.74 -3.54 8.35
N LYS A 47 22.76 -3.75 9.17
CA LYS A 47 22.61 -3.98 10.61
C LYS A 47 23.55 -3.02 11.32
N MET A 48 22.97 -1.98 11.87
CA MET A 48 23.71 -0.92 12.56
C MET A 48 23.89 -1.26 14.04
N SER A 49 24.98 -0.81 14.63
CA SER A 49 25.27 -0.93 16.08
C SER A 49 24.80 0.32 16.84
N THR A 50 24.64 1.44 16.15
CA THR A 50 24.19 2.73 16.66
C THR A 50 23.16 3.34 15.71
N PRO A 51 22.31 4.28 16.15
CA PRO A 51 21.45 5.02 15.23
C PRO A 51 22.27 5.61 14.08
N PHE A 52 21.77 5.48 12.87
CA PHE A 52 22.43 5.97 11.68
C PHE A 52 21.68 7.18 11.14
N VAL A 53 22.42 8.26 10.97
CA VAL A 53 21.91 9.53 10.41
C VAL A 53 22.61 9.77 9.08
N MET A 54 21.82 10.15 8.07
CA MET A 54 22.32 10.41 6.73
C MET A 54 21.74 11.73 6.21
N ASP A 55 22.63 12.60 5.75
CA ASP A 55 22.28 13.82 5.03
C ASP A 55 22.69 13.65 3.56
N VAL A 56 21.74 13.84 2.66
CA VAL A 56 21.97 13.70 1.21
C VAL A 56 21.51 14.94 0.48
N ASP A 57 22.38 15.48 -0.37
CA ASP A 57 22.00 16.52 -1.33
C ASP A 57 21.49 15.87 -2.63
N VAL A 58 20.24 16.06 -2.96
CA VAL A 58 19.62 15.53 -4.19
C VAL A 58 19.71 16.57 -5.29
N HIS A 59 20.56 16.31 -6.29
CA HIS A 59 20.86 17.28 -7.35
C HIS A 59 20.21 16.96 -8.71
N TYR A 60 19.66 15.77 -8.89
CA TYR A 60 19.02 15.43 -10.16
C TYR A 60 17.60 14.92 -9.95
N PRO A 61 16.66 15.33 -10.81
CA PRO A 61 15.28 14.92 -10.69
C PRO A 61 15.12 13.44 -11.07
N HIS A 62 14.64 12.65 -10.15
CA HIS A 62 14.23 11.27 -10.40
C HIS A 62 12.94 10.96 -9.65
N LEU A 63 12.23 9.97 -10.13
CA LEU A 63 11.13 9.36 -9.40
C LEU A 63 11.65 8.11 -8.72
N GLU A 64 11.38 7.98 -7.44
CA GLU A 64 11.78 6.82 -6.67
C GLU A 64 10.55 6.14 -6.05
N ILE A 65 10.51 4.82 -6.15
CA ILE A 65 9.62 4.00 -5.34
C ILE A 65 10.48 3.26 -4.35
N SER A 66 10.22 3.49 -3.07
CA SER A 66 10.88 2.73 -2.01
C SER A 66 9.90 1.83 -1.26
N TYR A 67 10.42 0.74 -0.70
CA TYR A 67 9.66 -0.19 0.14
C TYR A 67 10.55 -0.75 1.25
N THR A 68 10.07 -0.67 2.49
CA THR A 68 10.78 -1.22 3.64
C THR A 68 10.21 -2.62 3.96
N LEU A 69 11.07 -3.65 3.90
CA LEU A 69 10.70 -5.03 4.26
C LEU A 69 10.87 -5.28 5.75
N SER A 70 11.91 -4.72 6.35
CA SER A 70 12.16 -4.76 7.80
C SER A 70 12.99 -3.55 8.20
N GLY A 71 12.97 -3.22 9.48
CA GLY A 71 13.63 -2.04 10.02
C GLY A 71 12.66 -0.88 10.17
N HIS A 72 13.16 0.15 10.85
CA HIS A 72 12.41 1.36 11.13
C HIS A 72 13.30 2.58 11.06
N GLY A 73 12.76 3.68 10.56
CA GLY A 73 13.40 4.97 10.48
C GLY A 73 12.43 6.05 10.04
N CYS A 74 12.96 7.23 9.83
CA CYS A 74 12.20 8.33 9.24
C CYS A 74 13.12 9.19 8.38
N TRP A 75 12.52 10.00 7.52
CA TRP A 75 13.24 10.99 6.74
C TRP A 75 12.40 12.26 6.57
N GLU A 76 13.09 13.35 6.32
CA GLU A 76 12.50 14.67 6.07
C GLU A 76 13.29 15.40 4.99
N THR A 77 12.71 16.45 4.43
CA THR A 77 13.39 17.28 3.42
C THR A 77 13.37 18.74 3.82
N SER A 78 14.37 19.49 3.39
CA SER A 78 14.42 20.94 3.60
C SER A 78 13.31 21.72 2.87
N ALA A 79 12.70 21.12 1.86
CA ALA A 79 11.66 21.76 1.05
C ALA A 79 10.23 21.50 1.53
N ASN A 80 10.03 20.58 2.51
CA ASN A 80 8.73 20.24 3.07
C ASN A 80 8.88 19.94 4.56
N ALA A 81 8.03 20.51 5.40
CA ALA A 81 8.03 20.31 6.86
C ALA A 81 7.45 18.94 7.29
N GLY A 82 7.17 18.04 6.36
CA GLY A 82 6.65 16.69 6.66
C GLY A 82 7.75 15.70 7.01
N GLN A 83 7.54 14.91 8.06
CA GLN A 83 8.33 13.72 8.36
C GLN A 83 7.64 12.49 7.77
N TYR A 84 8.43 11.61 7.15
CA TYR A 84 7.94 10.42 6.46
C TYR A 84 8.53 9.16 7.10
N GLU A 85 7.75 8.10 7.14
CA GLU A 85 8.18 6.85 7.77
C GLU A 85 8.96 5.93 6.82
N LEU A 86 9.97 5.27 7.37
CA LEU A 86 10.61 4.08 6.84
C LEU A 86 10.23 2.93 7.77
N ALA A 87 9.12 2.25 7.50
CA ALA A 87 8.61 1.17 8.33
C ALA A 87 8.24 -0.04 7.47
N ALA A 88 8.31 -1.24 8.06
CA ALA A 88 7.96 -2.47 7.36
C ALA A 88 6.54 -2.40 6.78
N GLY A 89 6.38 -2.75 5.51
CA GLY A 89 5.11 -2.68 4.78
C GLY A 89 4.76 -1.31 4.19
N VAL A 90 5.57 -0.27 4.45
CA VAL A 90 5.35 1.07 3.87
C VAL A 90 6.07 1.18 2.53
N SER A 91 5.31 1.55 1.50
CA SER A 91 5.81 1.93 0.19
C SER A 91 5.68 3.43 -0.02
N THR A 92 6.73 4.06 -0.51
CA THR A 92 6.80 5.50 -0.76
C THR A 92 7.05 5.76 -2.24
N LEU A 93 6.21 6.57 -2.86
CA LEU A 93 6.50 7.18 -4.16
C LEU A 93 6.96 8.62 -3.91
N ILE A 94 8.18 8.92 -4.31
CA ILE A 94 8.81 10.21 -4.05
C ILE A 94 9.48 10.76 -5.30
N SER A 95 9.39 12.08 -5.48
CA SER A 95 10.23 12.86 -6.38
C SER A 95 10.78 14.05 -5.62
N ILE A 96 12.10 14.19 -5.63
CA ILE A 96 12.81 15.29 -4.98
C ILE A 96 13.67 15.97 -6.04
N ARG A 97 13.69 17.31 -6.01
CA ARG A 97 14.53 18.13 -6.87
C ARG A 97 15.22 19.19 -6.01
N ASP A 98 16.54 19.31 -6.16
CA ASP A 98 17.34 20.37 -5.55
C ASP A 98 17.02 20.58 -4.04
N SER A 99 16.98 19.51 -3.27
CA SER A 99 16.65 19.53 -1.85
C SER A 99 17.62 18.68 -1.04
N LYS A 100 17.76 19.03 0.23
CA LYS A 100 18.47 18.19 1.20
C LYS A 100 17.50 17.21 1.83
N LEU A 101 17.90 15.97 1.90
CA LEU A 101 17.21 14.89 2.58
C LEU A 101 17.98 14.53 3.84
N HIS A 102 17.30 14.53 4.97
CA HIS A 102 17.78 14.04 6.24
C HIS A 102 17.05 12.76 6.59
N ALA A 103 17.79 11.67 6.87
CA ALA A 103 17.19 10.39 7.22
C ALA A 103 17.83 9.82 8.49
N GLU A 104 16.99 9.31 9.38
CA GLU A 104 17.40 8.63 10.59
C GLU A 104 16.91 7.18 10.57
N MET A 105 17.82 6.23 10.77
CA MET A 105 17.51 4.80 10.80
C MET A 105 17.81 4.19 12.16
N SER A 106 16.87 3.40 12.66
CA SER A 106 17.01 2.68 13.92
C SER A 106 18.07 1.58 13.81
N HIS A 107 18.81 1.35 14.88
CA HIS A 107 19.78 0.26 15.02
C HIS A 107 19.22 -0.98 15.71
N ARG A 108 17.97 -0.92 16.19
CA ARG A 108 17.37 -1.98 17.01
C ARG A 108 17.11 -3.27 16.23
N GLU A 109 16.90 -3.15 14.93
CA GLU A 109 16.64 -4.26 14.02
C GLU A 109 17.33 -4.07 12.67
N PRO A 110 17.62 -5.15 11.92
CA PRO A 110 18.20 -5.03 10.60
C PRO A 110 17.24 -4.31 9.63
N MET A 111 17.77 -3.32 8.91
CA MET A 111 17.06 -2.64 7.83
C MET A 111 17.17 -3.46 6.54
N HIS A 112 16.04 -3.76 5.94
CA HIS A 112 15.92 -4.31 4.60
C HIS A 112 15.06 -3.35 3.77
N HIS A 113 15.66 -2.74 2.78
CA HIS A 113 15.01 -1.67 2.02
C HIS A 113 15.23 -1.88 0.52
N MET A 114 14.21 -1.56 -0.26
CA MET A 114 14.22 -1.59 -1.72
C MET A 114 13.98 -0.18 -2.25
N GLU A 115 14.74 0.20 -3.26
CA GLU A 115 14.54 1.43 -4.02
C GLU A 115 14.53 1.14 -5.51
N LEU A 116 13.52 1.64 -6.20
CA LEU A 116 13.45 1.71 -7.65
C LEU A 116 13.59 3.17 -8.07
N ARG A 117 14.59 3.47 -8.90
CA ARG A 117 14.85 4.82 -9.40
C ARG A 117 14.55 4.90 -10.88
N PHE A 118 13.71 5.86 -11.25
CA PHE A 118 13.30 6.14 -12.62
C PHE A 118 13.84 7.52 -13.03
N ASP A 119 14.71 7.57 -14.04
CA ASP A 119 15.12 8.84 -14.65
C ASP A 119 13.95 9.42 -15.43
N LEU A 120 13.42 10.52 -14.95
CA LEU A 120 12.23 11.14 -15.48
C LEU A 120 12.37 11.57 -16.94
N ARG A 121 13.59 11.87 -17.42
CA ARG A 121 13.87 12.22 -18.82
C ARG A 121 13.56 11.06 -19.77
N GLN A 122 13.74 9.81 -19.32
CA GLN A 122 13.49 8.60 -20.10
C GLN A 122 12.02 8.16 -20.08
N PHE A 123 11.27 8.60 -19.05
CA PHE A 123 9.88 8.20 -18.82
C PHE A 123 8.87 9.31 -19.12
N GLN A 124 9.30 10.54 -19.37
CA GLN A 124 8.43 11.70 -19.54
C GLN A 124 7.41 11.55 -20.68
N THR A 125 7.79 10.92 -21.79
CA THR A 125 6.91 10.69 -22.93
C THR A 125 5.84 9.62 -22.69
N MET A 126 6.04 8.76 -21.71
CA MET A 126 5.13 7.64 -21.42
C MET A 126 4.01 8.01 -20.45
N LEU A 127 4.15 9.08 -19.68
CA LEU A 127 3.29 9.37 -18.54
C LEU A 127 2.96 10.87 -18.43
N PRO A 128 1.88 11.35 -19.05
CA PRO A 128 1.41 12.75 -18.90
C PRO A 128 1.15 13.15 -17.43
N ALA A 129 0.85 12.17 -16.57
CA ALA A 129 0.70 12.40 -15.12
C ALA A 129 1.99 12.89 -14.43
N MET A 130 3.14 12.71 -15.08
CA MET A 130 4.45 13.12 -14.54
C MET A 130 4.65 14.64 -14.53
N ASP A 131 3.98 15.40 -15.38
CA ASP A 131 4.13 16.86 -15.40
C ASP A 131 3.78 17.48 -14.05
N ARG A 132 2.77 16.91 -13.38
CA ARG A 132 2.30 17.36 -12.05
C ARG A 132 3.25 17.01 -10.90
N ILE A 133 3.99 15.92 -11.06
CA ILE A 133 5.03 15.52 -10.11
C ILE A 133 6.23 16.46 -10.26
N HIS A 134 6.52 16.88 -11.50
CA HIS A 134 7.62 17.77 -11.82
C HIS A 134 7.45 19.23 -11.36
N GLU A 135 6.22 19.69 -11.23
CA GLU A 135 5.95 21.09 -10.82
C GLU A 135 6.32 21.36 -9.36
N ARG A 136 6.47 20.34 -8.54
CA ARG A 136 6.77 20.46 -7.11
C ARG A 136 8.24 20.18 -6.82
N ALA A 137 8.84 20.98 -5.94
CA ALA A 137 10.20 20.71 -5.44
C ALA A 137 10.30 19.36 -4.73
N VAL A 138 9.25 19.00 -3.99
CA VAL A 138 9.08 17.69 -3.36
C VAL A 138 7.67 17.18 -3.59
N PHE A 139 7.57 15.96 -4.08
CA PHE A 139 6.34 15.19 -4.16
C PHE A 139 6.56 13.89 -3.39
N CYS A 140 5.67 13.54 -2.48
CA CYS A 140 5.74 12.31 -1.72
C CYS A 140 4.35 11.78 -1.39
N THR A 141 4.15 10.48 -1.61
CA THR A 141 2.98 9.75 -1.11
C THR A 141 3.42 8.43 -0.50
N GLN A 142 2.78 8.04 0.59
CA GLN A 142 3.05 6.76 1.27
C GLN A 142 1.80 5.89 1.29
N ILE A 143 1.98 4.60 1.04
CA ILE A 143 0.94 3.57 1.10
C ILE A 143 1.43 2.50 2.08
N ALA A 144 0.68 2.29 3.15
CA ALA A 144 0.97 1.24 4.12
C ALA A 144 0.08 0.01 3.89
N ASP A 145 0.60 -1.17 4.24
CA ASP A 145 -0.14 -2.44 4.30
C ASP A 145 -0.92 -2.80 3.03
N ALA A 146 -0.37 -2.49 1.84
CA ALA A 146 -0.96 -2.84 0.56
C ALA A 146 -0.52 -4.26 0.12
N PRO A 147 -1.40 -5.28 0.16
CA PRO A 147 -1.02 -6.67 -0.13
C PRO A 147 -0.43 -6.85 -1.53
N ILE A 148 -0.92 -6.10 -2.52
CA ILE A 148 -0.42 -6.16 -3.90
C ILE A 148 1.03 -5.68 -4.00
N ILE A 149 1.38 -4.60 -3.30
CA ILE A 149 2.74 -4.06 -3.28
C ILE A 149 3.67 -5.08 -2.61
N THR A 150 3.28 -5.58 -1.44
CA THR A 150 4.04 -6.62 -0.71
C THR A 150 4.29 -7.83 -1.59
N GLN A 151 3.27 -8.30 -2.32
CA GLN A 151 3.39 -9.43 -3.23
C GLN A 151 4.37 -9.16 -4.38
N LEU A 152 4.30 -7.97 -5.00
CA LEU A 152 5.20 -7.58 -6.09
C LEU A 152 6.66 -7.53 -5.61
N VAL A 153 6.92 -6.90 -4.46
CA VAL A 153 8.25 -6.80 -3.87
C VAL A 153 8.80 -8.20 -3.51
N GLU A 154 7.97 -9.08 -2.93
CA GLU A 154 8.39 -10.45 -2.65
C GLU A 154 8.68 -11.26 -3.92
N GLN A 155 7.91 -11.08 -5.00
CA GLN A 155 8.19 -11.68 -6.29
C GLN A 155 9.53 -11.21 -6.88
N MET A 156 9.82 -9.91 -6.79
CA MET A 156 11.12 -9.35 -7.20
C MET A 156 12.27 -9.95 -6.38
N ARG A 157 12.13 -10.01 -5.06
CA ARG A 157 13.13 -10.55 -4.13
C ARG A 157 13.41 -12.04 -4.38
N ARG A 158 12.36 -12.82 -4.69
CA ARG A 158 12.44 -14.27 -4.95
C ARG A 158 12.51 -14.60 -6.42
N CYS A 159 12.97 -13.67 -7.26
CA CYS A 159 13.08 -13.89 -8.70
C CYS A 159 13.81 -15.21 -9.00
N PRO A 160 13.18 -16.16 -9.74
CA PRO A 160 13.75 -17.47 -10.00
C PRO A 160 14.75 -17.48 -11.18
N TYR A 161 14.88 -16.35 -11.86
CA TYR A 161 15.70 -16.23 -13.06
C TYR A 161 17.09 -15.69 -12.75
N THR A 162 18.02 -15.87 -13.70
CA THR A 162 19.40 -15.36 -13.65
C THR A 162 19.72 -14.56 -14.92
N GLY A 163 20.80 -13.77 -14.90
CA GLY A 163 21.30 -13.01 -16.04
C GLY A 163 20.24 -12.12 -16.70
N ALA A 164 20.19 -12.11 -18.01
CA ALA A 164 19.29 -11.24 -18.78
C ALA A 164 17.79 -11.50 -18.49
N LEU A 165 17.40 -12.75 -18.22
CA LEU A 165 16.02 -13.07 -17.88
C LEU A 165 15.61 -12.48 -16.50
N LYS A 166 16.52 -12.49 -15.53
CA LYS A 166 16.29 -11.84 -14.23
C LYS A 166 16.08 -10.34 -14.43
N ARG A 167 16.93 -9.69 -15.21
CA ARG A 167 16.81 -8.26 -15.52
C ARG A 167 15.47 -7.93 -16.16
N MET A 168 15.08 -8.66 -17.20
CA MET A 168 13.78 -8.48 -17.88
C MET A 168 12.58 -8.68 -16.92
N TYR A 169 12.65 -9.69 -16.07
CA TYR A 169 11.61 -9.95 -15.08
C TYR A 169 11.50 -8.81 -14.05
N LEU A 170 12.64 -8.35 -13.51
CA LEU A 170 12.68 -7.26 -12.54
C LEU A 170 12.20 -5.94 -13.16
N GLU A 171 12.57 -5.65 -14.43
CA GLU A 171 12.06 -4.49 -15.17
C GLU A 171 10.54 -4.53 -15.30
N GLY A 172 9.95 -5.67 -15.70
CA GLY A 172 8.50 -5.83 -15.78
C GLY A 172 7.81 -5.59 -14.46
N LYS A 173 8.36 -6.10 -13.35
CA LYS A 173 7.82 -5.89 -11.99
C LYS A 173 7.99 -4.45 -11.50
N ALA A 174 9.07 -3.77 -11.86
CA ALA A 174 9.28 -2.36 -11.54
C ALA A 174 8.23 -1.48 -12.23
N LEU A 175 7.92 -1.75 -13.51
CA LEU A 175 6.90 -1.02 -14.26
C LEU A 175 5.48 -1.32 -13.74
N GLU A 176 5.20 -2.55 -13.35
CA GLU A 176 3.93 -2.93 -12.71
C GLU A 176 3.72 -2.18 -11.38
N LEU A 177 4.76 -2.10 -10.55
CA LEU A 177 4.73 -1.36 -9.29
C LEU A 177 4.55 0.15 -9.51
N LEU A 178 5.22 0.71 -10.52
CA LEU A 178 5.05 2.12 -10.91
C LEU A 178 3.61 2.39 -11.36
N ALA A 179 3.05 1.54 -12.23
CA ALA A 179 1.68 1.68 -12.71
C ALA A 179 0.67 1.65 -11.56
N PHE A 180 0.87 0.78 -10.55
CA PHE A 180 0.03 0.72 -9.36
C PHE A 180 0.04 2.05 -8.57
N HIS A 181 1.23 2.62 -8.35
CA HIS A 181 1.35 3.90 -7.64
C HIS A 181 0.69 5.05 -8.41
N LEU A 182 0.88 5.10 -9.72
CA LEU A 182 0.33 6.17 -10.56
C LEU A 182 -1.20 6.07 -10.70
N ASP A 183 -1.75 4.85 -10.80
CA ASP A 183 -3.21 4.65 -10.79
C ASP A 183 -3.83 5.12 -9.47
N GLY A 184 -3.15 4.88 -8.35
CA GLY A 184 -3.55 5.38 -7.04
C GLY A 184 -3.63 6.92 -7.00
N LEU A 185 -2.67 7.61 -7.62
CA LEU A 185 -2.67 9.08 -7.73
C LEU A 185 -3.82 9.58 -8.59
N ASP A 186 -4.04 8.97 -9.75
CA ASP A 186 -5.14 9.33 -10.64
C ASP A 186 -6.51 9.10 -9.99
N GLN A 187 -6.67 8.03 -9.25
CA GLN A 187 -7.90 7.75 -8.49
C GLN A 187 -8.13 8.80 -7.39
N GLU A 188 -7.08 9.16 -6.66
CA GLU A 188 -7.18 10.19 -5.62
C GLU A 188 -7.54 11.55 -6.21
N GLU A 189 -7.00 11.90 -7.36
CA GLU A 189 -7.30 13.16 -8.02
C GLU A 189 -8.71 13.20 -8.59
N ARG A 190 -9.15 12.12 -9.25
CA ARG A 190 -10.56 11.98 -9.68
C ARG A 190 -11.50 12.10 -8.48
N ARG A 191 -11.11 11.55 -7.33
CA ARG A 191 -11.83 11.68 -6.07
C ARG A 191 -11.87 13.13 -5.59
N LYS A 192 -10.74 13.85 -5.59
CA LYS A 192 -10.68 15.28 -5.22
C LYS A 192 -11.51 16.16 -6.17
N GLN A 193 -11.43 15.92 -7.47
CA GLN A 193 -12.21 16.65 -8.48
C GLN A 193 -13.71 16.39 -8.34
N ALA A 194 -14.09 15.19 -8.04
CA ALA A 194 -15.49 14.83 -7.85
C ALA A 194 -16.03 15.40 -6.53
N THR A 195 -15.24 15.33 -5.44
CA THR A 195 -15.57 16.01 -4.17
C THR A 195 -15.66 17.53 -4.35
N SER A 196 -14.87 18.12 -5.25
CA SER A 196 -14.96 19.55 -5.57
C SER A 196 -16.28 19.94 -6.28
N LYS A 197 -16.96 18.99 -6.90
CA LYS A 197 -18.31 19.19 -7.51
C LYS A 197 -19.46 19.05 -6.51
N LEU A 198 -19.20 18.52 -5.31
CA LEU A 198 -20.16 18.44 -4.23
C LEU A 198 -20.22 19.79 -3.53
N THR A 199 -21.42 20.34 -3.44
CA THR A 199 -21.65 21.54 -2.64
C THR A 199 -21.55 21.20 -1.13
N ARG A 200 -21.42 22.23 -0.27
CA ARG A 200 -21.47 22.04 1.18
C ARG A 200 -22.77 21.34 1.59
N TYR A 201 -23.87 21.75 0.96
CA TYR A 201 -25.18 21.12 1.15
C TYR A 201 -25.16 19.62 0.79
N ASP A 202 -24.56 19.24 -0.36
CA ASP A 202 -24.45 17.83 -0.75
C ASP A 202 -23.62 17.02 0.27
N MET A 203 -22.56 17.61 0.83
CA MET A 203 -21.76 16.95 1.88
C MET A 203 -22.56 16.72 3.17
N ASP A 204 -23.32 17.72 3.60
CA ASP A 204 -24.20 17.58 4.78
C ASP A 204 -25.25 16.50 4.57
N CYS A 205 -25.86 16.45 3.39
CA CYS A 205 -26.81 15.40 3.01
C CYS A 205 -26.15 13.99 2.96
N LEU A 206 -24.89 13.88 2.54
CA LEU A 206 -24.15 12.62 2.55
C LEU A 206 -23.82 12.15 3.98
N HIS A 207 -23.48 13.08 4.88
CA HIS A 207 -23.29 12.76 6.30
C HIS A 207 -24.61 12.31 6.95
N GLU A 208 -25.73 12.93 6.61
CA GLU A 208 -27.06 12.48 7.04
C GLU A 208 -27.37 11.08 6.49
N ALA A 209 -27.10 10.81 5.20
CA ALA A 209 -27.25 9.49 4.61
C ALA A 209 -26.47 8.42 5.40
N LYS A 210 -25.22 8.71 5.76
CA LYS A 210 -24.41 7.81 6.57
C LYS A 210 -24.98 7.58 7.96
N SER A 211 -25.51 8.63 8.59
CA SER A 211 -26.16 8.53 9.89
C SER A 211 -27.41 7.68 9.87
N ILE A 212 -28.25 7.81 8.84
CA ILE A 212 -29.42 6.96 8.62
C ILE A 212 -28.99 5.50 8.47
N LEU A 213 -27.99 5.21 7.63
CA LEU A 213 -27.49 3.85 7.43
C LEU A 213 -26.84 3.26 8.68
N ALA A 214 -26.19 4.06 9.51
CA ALA A 214 -25.61 3.63 10.78
C ALA A 214 -26.68 3.25 11.81
N ARG A 215 -27.84 3.95 11.79
CA ARG A 215 -28.98 3.65 12.65
C ARG A 215 -29.78 2.44 12.14
N ASP A 216 -30.06 2.42 10.85
CA ASP A 216 -31.03 1.51 10.22
C ASP A 216 -30.34 0.37 9.43
N TRP A 217 -29.10 0.02 9.78
CA TRP A 217 -28.25 -0.94 9.04
C TRP A 217 -28.86 -2.36 8.93
N LYS A 218 -29.77 -2.73 9.82
CA LYS A 218 -30.50 -4.03 9.75
C LYS A 218 -31.48 -4.05 8.58
N GLU A 219 -32.26 -2.99 8.46
CA GLU A 219 -33.25 -2.79 7.41
C GLU A 219 -33.05 -1.42 6.76
N PRO A 220 -31.95 -1.26 6.00
CA PRO A 220 -31.63 0.03 5.42
C PRO A 220 -32.64 0.41 4.33
N PRO A 221 -32.98 1.69 4.18
CA PRO A 221 -33.82 2.16 3.10
C PRO A 221 -33.19 1.78 1.75
N SER A 222 -34.05 1.61 0.74
CA SER A 222 -33.57 1.44 -0.63
C SER A 222 -32.71 2.66 -1.05
N LEU A 223 -31.87 2.50 -2.05
CA LEU A 223 -31.01 3.60 -2.52
C LEU A 223 -31.82 4.82 -2.94
N LEU A 224 -32.93 4.61 -3.64
CA LEU A 224 -33.88 5.67 -4.00
C LEU A 224 -34.59 6.27 -2.77
N GLY A 225 -34.93 5.43 -1.79
CA GLY A 225 -35.49 5.88 -0.51
C GLY A 225 -34.50 6.76 0.25
N LEU A 226 -33.23 6.33 0.34
CA LEU A 226 -32.15 7.09 0.99
C LEU A 226 -31.90 8.43 0.29
N ALA A 227 -31.86 8.43 -1.05
CA ALA A 227 -31.68 9.64 -1.84
C ALA A 227 -32.82 10.66 -1.58
N ARG A 228 -34.07 10.18 -1.52
CA ARG A 228 -35.26 11.04 -1.19
C ARG A 228 -35.17 11.58 0.24
N LEU A 229 -34.79 10.74 1.20
CA LEU A 229 -34.67 11.14 2.61
C LEU A 229 -33.67 12.26 2.82
N THR A 230 -32.60 12.24 2.04
CA THR A 230 -31.47 13.18 2.19
C THR A 230 -31.47 14.32 1.17
N GLY A 231 -32.48 14.41 0.28
CA GLY A 231 -32.56 15.47 -0.73
C GLY A 231 -31.52 15.37 -1.86
N LEU A 232 -30.84 14.23 -1.99
CA LEU A 232 -29.90 13.96 -3.07
C LEU A 232 -30.56 13.21 -4.24
N ASN A 233 -30.02 13.37 -5.44
CA ASN A 233 -30.33 12.44 -6.51
C ASN A 233 -29.49 11.15 -6.39
N ASP A 234 -29.91 10.07 -7.04
CA ASP A 234 -29.28 8.75 -7.01
C ASP A 234 -27.81 8.80 -7.45
N TYR A 235 -27.48 9.62 -8.43
CA TYR A 235 -26.13 9.78 -8.94
C TYR A 235 -25.20 10.44 -7.91
N LYS A 236 -25.60 11.59 -7.34
CA LYS A 236 -24.84 12.29 -6.30
C LYS A 236 -24.69 11.45 -5.05
N LEU A 237 -25.74 10.72 -4.65
CA LEU A 237 -25.66 9.81 -3.49
C LEU A 237 -24.62 8.71 -3.72
N LYS A 238 -24.67 7.99 -4.85
CA LYS A 238 -23.73 6.90 -5.14
C LYS A 238 -22.30 7.39 -5.25
N LEU A 239 -22.08 8.42 -6.05
CA LEU A 239 -20.75 8.96 -6.31
C LEU A 239 -20.19 9.60 -5.06
N GLY A 240 -20.89 10.55 -4.47
CA GLY A 240 -20.46 11.32 -3.30
C GLY A 240 -20.25 10.44 -2.07
N PHE A 241 -21.11 9.44 -1.86
CA PHE A 241 -20.92 8.51 -0.73
C PHE A 241 -19.63 7.70 -0.87
N LYS A 242 -19.35 7.19 -2.09
CA LYS A 242 -18.09 6.46 -2.35
C LYS A 242 -16.88 7.37 -2.21
N GLU A 243 -16.97 8.61 -2.67
CA GLU A 243 -15.89 9.58 -2.63
C GLU A 243 -15.60 10.08 -1.21
N LEU A 244 -16.66 10.43 -0.47
CA LEU A 244 -16.51 11.00 0.87
C LEU A 244 -16.10 9.94 1.91
N PHE A 245 -16.64 8.70 1.80
CA PHE A 245 -16.47 7.64 2.82
C PHE A 245 -15.63 6.44 2.35
N GLY A 246 -15.12 6.44 1.10
CA GLY A 246 -14.26 5.38 0.58
C GLY A 246 -14.96 4.05 0.24
N THR A 247 -16.28 3.94 0.51
CA THR A 247 -17.07 2.73 0.29
C THR A 247 -18.40 3.07 -0.35
N THR A 248 -19.05 2.10 -0.99
CA THR A 248 -20.41 2.30 -1.51
C THR A 248 -21.45 2.26 -0.39
N VAL A 249 -22.66 2.79 -0.61
CA VAL A 249 -23.80 2.69 0.31
C VAL A 249 -24.00 1.25 0.80
N TYR A 250 -24.04 0.29 -0.14
CA TYR A 250 -24.17 -1.13 0.21
C TYR A 250 -22.91 -1.72 0.86
N GLY A 251 -21.72 -1.23 0.50
CA GLY A 251 -20.48 -1.58 1.14
C GLY A 251 -20.46 -1.22 2.61
N TYR A 252 -20.88 0.01 2.93
CA TYR A 252 -20.99 0.50 4.29
C TYR A 252 -21.95 -0.33 5.15
N VAL A 253 -23.17 -0.61 4.65
CA VAL A 253 -24.14 -1.46 5.36
C VAL A 253 -23.58 -2.86 5.60
N ARG A 254 -22.90 -3.43 4.59
CA ARG A 254 -22.26 -4.75 4.73
C ARG A 254 -21.20 -4.75 5.83
N GLU A 255 -20.37 -3.71 5.90
CA GLU A 255 -19.34 -3.57 6.95
C GLU A 255 -19.97 -3.50 8.34
N GLN A 256 -21.01 -2.70 8.51
CA GLN A 256 -21.76 -2.62 9.78
C GLN A 256 -22.33 -3.99 10.19
N ARG A 257 -22.94 -4.71 9.25
CA ARG A 257 -23.48 -6.06 9.47
C ARG A 257 -22.38 -7.06 9.86
N MET A 258 -21.23 -7.02 9.20
CA MET A 258 -20.11 -7.91 9.51
C MET A 258 -19.48 -7.59 10.86
N THR A 259 -19.33 -6.31 11.19
CA THR A 259 -18.82 -5.89 12.50
C THR A 259 -19.71 -6.37 13.64
N GLU A 260 -21.03 -6.23 13.49
CA GLU A 260 -21.97 -6.69 14.51
C GLU A 260 -22.03 -8.23 14.57
N ALA A 261 -21.99 -8.90 13.41
CA ALA A 261 -21.91 -10.37 13.37
C ALA A 261 -20.71 -10.90 14.15
N ARG A 262 -19.54 -10.29 13.93
CA ARG A 262 -18.33 -10.67 14.65
C ARG A 262 -18.49 -10.52 16.16
N LYS A 263 -19.03 -9.39 16.63
CA LYS A 263 -19.29 -9.17 18.07
C LYS A 263 -20.21 -10.22 18.67
N LEU A 264 -21.31 -10.54 17.98
CA LEU A 264 -22.27 -11.55 18.45
C LEU A 264 -21.64 -12.94 18.59
N LEU A 265 -20.83 -13.34 17.61
CA LEU A 265 -20.13 -14.62 17.60
C LEU A 265 -19.02 -14.68 18.66
N GLU A 266 -18.23 -13.60 18.82
CA GLU A 266 -17.17 -13.50 19.85
C GLU A 266 -17.74 -13.56 21.27
N GLN A 267 -18.91 -12.96 21.48
CA GLN A 267 -19.60 -12.97 22.79
C GLN A 267 -20.40 -14.26 23.06
N GLY A 268 -20.46 -15.18 22.10
CA GLY A 268 -21.25 -16.41 22.22
C GLY A 268 -22.76 -16.19 22.39
N LYS A 269 -23.26 -15.00 22.01
CA LYS A 269 -24.68 -14.62 22.19
C LYS A 269 -25.63 -15.28 21.19
N ALA A 270 -25.09 -15.76 20.07
CA ALA A 270 -25.86 -16.41 19.02
C ALA A 270 -24.98 -17.41 18.24
N ASN A 271 -25.58 -18.47 17.71
CA ASN A 271 -24.90 -19.36 16.78
C ASN A 271 -24.78 -18.72 15.39
N VAL A 272 -24.07 -19.40 14.47
CA VAL A 272 -23.81 -18.87 13.11
C VAL A 272 -25.10 -18.54 12.33
N SER A 273 -26.09 -19.43 12.43
CA SER A 273 -27.37 -19.25 11.72
C SER A 273 -28.20 -18.10 12.31
N GLU A 274 -28.31 -18.07 13.63
CA GLU A 274 -28.98 -16.99 14.36
C GLU A 274 -28.31 -15.64 14.06
N THR A 275 -26.97 -15.59 14.11
CA THR A 275 -26.21 -14.38 13.79
C THR A 275 -26.49 -13.90 12.38
N ALA A 276 -26.52 -14.80 11.38
CA ALA A 276 -26.85 -14.42 10.00
C ALA A 276 -28.20 -13.71 9.91
N PHE A 277 -29.24 -14.24 10.56
CA PHE A 277 -30.57 -13.63 10.56
C PHE A 277 -30.61 -12.31 11.35
N ILE A 278 -29.97 -12.25 12.51
CA ILE A 278 -29.91 -11.03 13.34
C ILE A 278 -29.29 -9.86 12.58
N VAL A 279 -28.26 -10.13 11.75
CA VAL A 279 -27.58 -9.09 10.97
C VAL A 279 -28.17 -8.90 9.59
N GLY A 280 -29.37 -9.46 9.31
CA GLY A 280 -30.17 -9.18 8.12
C GLY A 280 -29.79 -9.98 6.87
N TYR A 281 -29.18 -11.17 7.02
CA TYR A 281 -28.99 -12.13 5.93
C TYR A 281 -30.08 -13.21 5.96
N GLN A 282 -30.77 -13.38 4.84
CA GLN A 282 -31.78 -14.45 4.67
C GLN A 282 -31.14 -15.80 4.33
N ASN A 283 -29.87 -15.82 3.91
CA ASN A 283 -29.14 -17.03 3.51
C ASN A 283 -27.82 -17.17 4.28
N VAL A 284 -27.75 -18.20 5.12
CA VAL A 284 -26.58 -18.47 5.97
C VAL A 284 -25.31 -18.77 5.16
N SER A 285 -25.45 -19.48 4.02
CA SER A 285 -24.29 -19.77 3.16
C SER A 285 -23.73 -18.51 2.52
N HIS A 286 -24.60 -17.59 2.11
CA HIS A 286 -24.17 -16.28 1.60
C HIS A 286 -23.50 -15.44 2.70
N PHE A 287 -24.08 -15.41 3.90
CA PHE A 287 -23.47 -14.78 5.06
C PHE A 287 -22.06 -15.32 5.34
N ALA A 288 -21.89 -16.65 5.40
CA ALA A 288 -20.59 -17.27 5.66
C ALA A 288 -19.53 -16.92 4.62
N LYS A 289 -19.91 -16.87 3.32
CA LYS A 289 -19.00 -16.42 2.24
C LYS A 289 -18.56 -14.97 2.42
N VAL A 290 -19.49 -14.07 2.74
CA VAL A 290 -19.21 -12.65 2.96
C VAL A 290 -18.33 -12.47 4.21
N PHE A 291 -18.65 -13.17 5.29
CA PHE A 291 -17.89 -13.14 6.54
C PHE A 291 -16.44 -13.60 6.32
N ARG A 292 -16.25 -14.75 5.64
CA ARG A 292 -14.91 -15.25 5.28
C ARG A 292 -14.15 -14.27 4.38
N LYS A 293 -14.83 -13.65 3.41
CA LYS A 293 -14.21 -12.64 2.55
C LYS A 293 -13.75 -11.42 3.36
N THR A 294 -14.48 -11.05 4.41
CA THR A 294 -14.18 -9.87 5.24
C THR A 294 -13.08 -10.14 6.25
N TYR A 295 -13.06 -11.31 6.89
CA TYR A 295 -12.16 -11.60 8.02
C TYR A 295 -11.12 -12.69 7.73
N GLY A 296 -11.19 -13.38 6.59
CA GLY A 296 -10.22 -14.41 6.21
C GLY A 296 -10.49 -15.82 6.76
N TYR A 297 -11.46 -15.97 7.68
CA TYR A 297 -11.85 -17.24 8.31
C TYR A 297 -13.37 -17.40 8.34
N ASN A 298 -13.85 -18.66 8.57
CA ASN A 298 -15.28 -18.94 8.61
C ASN A 298 -15.89 -18.51 9.95
N PRO A 299 -17.17 -18.09 9.99
CA PRO A 299 -17.83 -17.73 11.24
C PRO A 299 -17.88 -18.87 12.26
N SER A 300 -17.93 -20.13 11.80
CA SER A 300 -17.89 -21.32 12.69
C SER A 300 -16.53 -21.51 13.39
N GLU A 301 -15.43 -21.06 12.79
CA GLU A 301 -14.10 -21.11 13.40
C GLU A 301 -14.01 -20.13 14.57
N LEU A 302 -14.59 -18.94 14.40
CA LEU A 302 -14.64 -17.94 15.47
C LEU A 302 -15.45 -18.43 16.68
N VAL A 303 -16.61 -19.09 16.47
CA VAL A 303 -17.42 -19.67 17.53
C VAL A 303 -16.63 -20.75 18.32
N LYS A 304 -15.89 -21.62 17.63
CA LYS A 304 -15.06 -22.65 18.28
C LYS A 304 -13.98 -22.01 19.16
N GLN A 305 -13.34 -20.95 18.69
CA GLN A 305 -12.33 -20.22 19.48
C GLN A 305 -12.95 -19.56 20.71
N ALA A 306 -14.11 -18.91 20.56
CA ALA A 306 -14.80 -18.21 21.65
C ALA A 306 -15.35 -19.17 22.73
N THR A 307 -15.75 -20.42 22.36
CA THR A 307 -16.31 -21.39 23.27
C THR A 307 -15.27 -22.32 23.93
N GLY A 308 -13.96 -22.12 23.62
CA GLY A 308 -12.87 -22.94 24.20
C GLY A 308 -12.90 -24.43 23.82
N ARG A 309 -13.69 -24.82 22.81
CA ARG A 309 -13.74 -26.18 22.27
C ARG A 309 -12.74 -26.34 21.14
N SER A 310 -11.45 -26.49 21.48
CA SER A 310 -10.48 -27.10 20.58
C SER A 310 -10.84 -28.57 20.36
N LEU A 311 -10.71 -29.00 19.09
CA LEU A 311 -10.74 -30.45 18.76
C LEU A 311 -9.49 -31.13 19.24
#